data_b73c384c5d91f6fdbfb9c3dcb7fa4ad7
#
_entry.id   b73c384c5d91f6fdbfb9c3dcb7fa4ad7
#
_cell.length_a   1.000
_cell.length_b   1.000
_cell.length_c   1.000
_cell.angle_alpha   90.00
_cell.angle_beta   90.00
_cell.angle_gamma   90.00
#
_symmetry.space_group_name_H-M   'P 1'
#
loop_
_entity.id
_entity.type
_entity.pdbx_description
1 polymer ?
#
loop_
_entity_poly.entity_id
_entity_poly.type
_entity_poly.pdbx_seq_one_letter_code
_entity_poly.pdbx_strand_id
1 'polypeptide(L)'
;MNKDKIIQLNQGFNTAFIDYTAASNLAYRPQFVSNNYKEGRKVISSIEDELLSCEQFAISVAFITMSGITPLLQTLKELEQRGISGRILTTDYLTFSEPKALKKLSGFSNLQLKMYMTDRSNSGFHTKGYIFKKDEMYRIIVGSSNMTLSALTTNEEWNTRIVSTEQGEYAKNVLAEFEKLWDADQALTFENFIEFYTDIYTKNKIIQKQKELIRQQQMPSLEAFRLKPNSMQVGFIRNLQKIYDAGEKRALLISATGERGIFVTGGRNSGFTRVSEALS
;
A
#
# COMPACT_ATOMS: atom_id res chain seq x y z
N MET A 1 23.71 25.91 13.64
CA MET A 1 23.47 25.59 12.22
C MET A 1 24.16 26.60 11.31
N ASN A 2 24.86 26.18 10.27
CA ASN A 2 25.57 27.03 9.31
C ASN A 2 24.53 27.88 8.51
N LYS A 3 24.81 29.19 8.33
CA LYS A 3 23.96 30.12 7.55
C LYS A 3 23.69 29.62 6.13
N ASP A 4 24.66 28.98 5.51
CA ASP A 4 24.52 28.45 4.14
C ASP A 4 23.48 27.33 4.05
N LYS A 5 23.37 26.47 5.06
CA LYS A 5 22.35 25.43 5.13
C LYS A 5 20.94 26.01 5.24
N ILE A 6 20.77 27.12 5.99
CA ILE A 6 19.49 27.82 6.10
C ILE A 6 19.10 28.44 4.74
N ILE A 7 20.04 29.06 4.05
CA ILE A 7 19.79 29.62 2.72
C ILE A 7 19.34 28.53 1.75
N GLN A 8 20.02 27.40 1.74
CA GLN A 8 19.67 26.25 0.86
C GLN A 8 18.31 25.66 1.21
N LEU A 9 17.95 25.58 2.50
CA LEU A 9 16.61 25.17 2.94
C LEU A 9 15.54 26.12 2.40
N ASN A 10 15.72 27.43 2.57
CA ASN A 10 14.77 28.43 2.06
C ASN A 10 14.62 28.34 0.54
N GLN A 11 15.73 28.18 -0.19
CA GLN A 11 15.70 27.95 -1.64
C GLN A 11 14.92 26.67 -1.99
N GLY A 12 15.14 25.58 -1.24
CA GLY A 12 14.44 24.32 -1.42
C GLY A 12 12.93 24.45 -1.22
N PHE A 13 12.50 25.16 -0.18
CA PHE A 13 11.08 25.46 0.06
C PHE A 13 10.48 26.33 -1.05
N ASN A 14 11.20 27.35 -1.49
CA ASN A 14 10.76 28.18 -2.61
C ASN A 14 10.53 27.31 -3.87
N THR A 15 11.51 26.50 -4.26
CA THR A 15 11.37 25.64 -5.44
C THR A 15 10.23 24.65 -5.31
N ALA A 16 10.02 24.07 -4.11
CA ALA A 16 9.03 23.01 -3.91
C ALA A 16 7.59 23.54 -3.81
N PHE A 17 7.38 24.74 -3.28
CA PHE A 17 6.05 25.19 -2.90
C PHE A 17 5.61 26.53 -3.54
N ILE A 18 6.54 27.27 -4.16
CA ILE A 18 6.23 28.60 -4.68
C ILE A 18 6.55 28.69 -6.18
N ASP A 19 7.80 28.42 -6.58
CA ASP A 19 8.25 28.55 -7.95
C ASP A 19 9.21 27.40 -8.33
N TYR A 20 8.71 26.44 -9.07
CA TYR A 20 9.47 25.24 -9.48
C TYR A 20 10.65 25.58 -10.43
N THR A 21 10.67 26.77 -11.02
CA THR A 21 11.76 27.22 -11.90
C THR A 21 12.96 27.76 -11.11
N ALA A 22 12.76 28.06 -9.81
CA ALA A 22 13.84 28.50 -8.94
C ALA A 22 14.83 27.35 -8.69
N ALA A 23 16.11 27.63 -8.88
CA ALA A 23 17.17 26.64 -8.65
C ALA A 23 17.37 26.39 -7.14
N SER A 24 17.46 25.14 -6.74
CA SER A 24 17.79 24.75 -5.36
C SER A 24 18.50 23.41 -5.29
N ASN A 25 19.22 23.16 -4.20
CA ASN A 25 19.85 21.90 -3.94
C ASN A 25 18.81 20.83 -3.58
N LEU A 26 18.83 19.72 -4.30
CA LEU A 26 17.87 18.61 -4.13
C LEU A 26 17.90 18.02 -2.71
N ALA A 27 19.05 18.01 -2.04
CA ALA A 27 19.22 17.49 -0.69
C ALA A 27 18.38 18.24 0.37
N TYR A 28 18.07 19.52 0.13
CA TYR A 28 17.30 20.39 1.03
C TYR A 28 15.89 20.70 0.54
N ARG A 29 15.53 20.18 -0.64
CA ARG A 29 14.22 20.41 -1.25
C ARG A 29 13.18 19.43 -0.71
N PRO A 30 12.01 19.89 -0.26
CA PRO A 30 10.86 19.03 -0.09
C PRO A 30 10.51 18.29 -1.38
N GLN A 31 10.12 17.02 -1.29
CA GLN A 31 9.90 16.17 -2.45
C GLN A 31 8.61 15.36 -2.29
N PHE A 32 7.89 15.22 -3.37
CA PHE A 32 6.86 14.21 -3.51
C PHE A 32 7.51 12.86 -3.84
N VAL A 33 7.23 11.85 -3.04
CA VAL A 33 7.81 10.50 -3.15
C VAL A 33 6.70 9.50 -3.45
N SER A 34 6.77 8.88 -4.61
CA SER A 34 5.81 7.88 -5.08
C SER A 34 6.52 6.77 -5.86
N ASN A 35 5.82 5.66 -6.05
CA ASN A 35 6.27 4.62 -6.97
C ASN A 35 5.92 5.04 -8.40
N ASN A 36 6.91 5.24 -9.25
CA ASN A 36 6.72 5.54 -10.66
C ASN A 36 7.65 4.67 -11.50
N TYR A 37 7.11 3.59 -12.02
CA TYR A 37 7.88 2.62 -12.82
C TYR A 37 8.51 3.25 -14.07
N LYS A 38 7.80 4.16 -14.74
CA LYS A 38 8.27 4.80 -15.98
C LYS A 38 9.51 5.68 -15.74
N GLU A 39 9.58 6.30 -14.58
CA GLU A 39 10.67 7.18 -14.18
C GLU A 39 11.72 6.47 -13.32
N GLY A 40 11.56 5.17 -13.07
CA GLY A 40 12.45 4.37 -12.24
C GLY A 40 12.44 4.75 -10.76
N ARG A 41 11.45 5.54 -10.31
CA ARG A 41 11.35 5.98 -8.92
C ARG A 41 10.59 4.95 -8.09
N LYS A 42 11.07 4.71 -6.87
CA LYS A 42 10.44 3.85 -5.87
C LYS A 42 10.55 4.48 -4.50
N VAL A 43 9.53 4.31 -3.69
CA VAL A 43 9.53 4.78 -2.29
C VAL A 43 10.69 4.18 -1.51
N ILE A 44 10.99 2.89 -1.74
CA ILE A 44 12.09 2.20 -1.07
C ILE A 44 13.45 2.89 -1.31
N SER A 45 13.72 3.35 -2.53
CA SER A 45 15.00 4.01 -2.84
C SER A 45 15.18 5.30 -2.02
N SER A 46 14.11 6.08 -1.87
CA SER A 46 14.16 7.29 -1.02
C SER A 46 14.38 6.96 0.46
N ILE A 47 13.79 5.87 0.96
CA ILE A 47 14.01 5.43 2.34
C ILE A 47 15.45 4.92 2.52
N GLU A 48 15.96 4.14 1.57
CA GLU A 48 17.31 3.57 1.62
C GLU A 48 18.39 4.67 1.57
N ASP A 49 18.24 5.67 0.69
CA ASP A 49 19.14 6.82 0.60
C ASP A 49 19.23 7.57 1.94
N GLU A 50 18.11 7.78 2.61
CA GLU A 50 18.10 8.43 3.91
C GLU A 50 18.68 7.56 5.01
N LEU A 51 18.39 6.25 5.03
CA LEU A 51 19.00 5.29 5.96
C LEU A 51 20.52 5.28 5.85
N LEU A 52 21.06 5.17 4.63
CA LEU A 52 22.51 5.12 4.39
C LEU A 52 23.24 6.38 4.84
N SER A 53 22.54 7.52 4.88
CA SER A 53 23.14 8.81 5.21
C SER A 53 22.85 9.30 6.63
N CYS A 54 21.94 8.67 7.37
CA CYS A 54 21.54 9.14 8.71
C CYS A 54 22.55 8.77 9.81
N GLU A 55 22.40 9.46 10.94
CA GLU A 55 23.09 9.21 12.22
C GLU A 55 22.16 8.50 13.22
N GLN A 56 20.86 8.61 13.02
CA GLN A 56 19.81 7.98 13.80
C GLN A 56 18.53 7.94 12.99
N PHE A 57 17.66 6.94 13.24
CA PHE A 57 16.36 6.89 12.60
C PHE A 57 15.25 6.39 13.53
N ALA A 58 14.02 6.78 13.20
CA ALA A 58 12.81 6.26 13.82
C ALA A 58 11.76 6.00 12.73
N ILE A 59 11.09 4.87 12.81
CA ILE A 59 10.07 4.44 11.84
C ILE A 59 8.80 4.09 12.60
N SER A 60 7.67 4.65 12.16
CA SER A 60 6.35 4.35 12.69
C SER A 60 5.46 3.92 11.53
N VAL A 61 5.13 2.63 11.45
CA VAL A 61 4.32 2.05 10.36
C VAL A 61 3.33 1.03 10.89
N ALA A 62 2.13 1.01 10.31
CA ALA A 62 1.11 0.07 10.75
C ALA A 62 1.46 -1.39 10.40
N PHE A 63 2.08 -1.64 9.25
CA PHE A 63 2.32 -2.99 8.76
C PHE A 63 3.77 -3.21 8.35
N ILE A 64 4.32 -4.36 8.78
CA ILE A 64 5.68 -4.81 8.44
C ILE A 64 5.61 -6.24 7.92
N THR A 65 6.08 -6.47 6.69
CA THR A 65 6.15 -7.83 6.10
C THR A 65 7.59 -8.24 5.84
N MET A 66 7.84 -9.54 5.77
CA MET A 66 9.17 -10.06 5.43
C MET A 66 9.62 -9.58 4.05
N SER A 67 8.71 -9.60 3.07
CA SER A 67 8.97 -9.08 1.74
C SER A 67 9.29 -7.60 1.71
N GLY A 68 8.69 -6.79 2.63
CA GLY A 68 8.96 -5.36 2.74
C GLY A 68 10.33 -5.03 3.34
N ILE A 69 10.79 -5.82 4.32
CA ILE A 69 12.11 -5.60 4.93
C ILE A 69 13.27 -6.23 4.15
N THR A 70 13.00 -7.29 3.36
CA THR A 70 14.06 -8.03 2.65
C THR A 70 15.00 -7.12 1.85
N PRO A 71 14.52 -6.17 1.04
CA PRO A 71 15.41 -5.29 0.30
C PRO A 71 16.28 -4.39 1.19
N LEU A 72 15.81 -4.07 2.40
CA LEU A 72 16.51 -3.19 3.34
C LEU A 72 17.47 -3.93 4.29
N LEU A 73 17.49 -5.28 4.27
CA LEU A 73 18.29 -6.06 5.23
C LEU A 73 19.80 -5.77 5.14
N GLN A 74 20.32 -5.56 3.93
CA GLN A 74 21.73 -5.24 3.74
C GLN A 74 22.05 -3.86 4.32
N THR A 75 21.22 -2.87 4.04
CA THR A 75 21.32 -1.50 4.58
C THR A 75 21.25 -1.51 6.11
N LEU A 76 20.27 -2.25 6.69
CA LEU A 76 20.15 -2.37 8.15
C LEU A 76 21.39 -3.03 8.79
N LYS A 77 21.98 -4.02 8.11
CA LYS A 77 23.23 -4.64 8.58
C LYS A 77 24.42 -3.69 8.54
N GLU A 78 24.50 -2.85 7.51
CA GLU A 78 25.51 -1.79 7.42
C GLU A 78 25.32 -0.76 8.55
N LEU A 79 24.10 -0.36 8.83
CA LEU A 79 23.79 0.55 9.94
C LEU A 79 24.16 -0.07 11.31
N GLU A 80 23.93 -1.37 11.51
CA GLU A 80 24.36 -2.09 12.70
C GLU A 80 25.88 -2.05 12.85
N GLN A 81 26.63 -2.33 11.77
CA GLN A 81 28.10 -2.28 11.79
C GLN A 81 28.65 -0.87 12.09
N ARG A 82 27.92 0.17 11.67
CA ARG A 82 28.26 1.57 11.93
C ARG A 82 27.75 2.06 13.30
N GLY A 83 27.02 1.24 14.06
CA GLY A 83 26.47 1.62 15.36
C GLY A 83 25.34 2.66 15.27
N ILE A 84 24.69 2.80 14.12
CA ILE A 84 23.59 3.75 13.92
C ILE A 84 22.33 3.22 14.58
N SER A 85 21.83 3.92 15.59
CA SER A 85 20.66 3.50 16.34
C SER A 85 19.36 3.71 15.58
N GLY A 86 18.44 2.74 15.70
CA GLY A 86 17.12 2.81 15.08
C GLY A 86 16.00 2.40 16.04
N ARG A 87 14.85 3.05 15.93
CA ARG A 87 13.62 2.72 16.64
C ARG A 87 12.50 2.42 15.64
N ILE A 88 11.81 1.30 15.84
CA ILE A 88 10.72 0.88 14.96
C ILE A 88 9.49 0.64 15.82
N LEU A 89 8.40 1.35 15.50
CA LEU A 89 7.09 1.19 16.10
C LEU A 89 6.10 0.67 15.06
N THR A 90 5.44 -0.43 15.39
CA THR A 90 4.36 -1.00 14.58
C THR A 90 3.12 -1.24 15.44
N THR A 91 2.10 -1.90 14.90
CA THR A 91 0.86 -2.19 15.62
C THR A 91 0.38 -3.61 15.39
N ASP A 92 -0.44 -4.11 16.31
CA ASP A 92 -1.20 -5.36 16.21
C ASP A 92 -2.45 -5.24 15.29
N TYR A 93 -2.77 -4.03 14.84
CA TYR A 93 -3.97 -3.74 14.05
C TYR A 93 -4.10 -4.69 12.86
N LEU A 94 -5.26 -5.36 12.76
CA LEU A 94 -5.60 -6.36 11.75
C LEU A 94 -4.60 -7.54 11.64
N THR A 95 -3.63 -7.65 12.54
CA THR A 95 -2.58 -8.69 12.53
C THR A 95 -1.86 -8.83 11.17
N PHE A 96 -1.55 -7.71 10.51
CA PHE A 96 -0.88 -7.72 9.20
C PHE A 96 0.64 -7.74 9.30
N SER A 97 1.22 -7.29 10.43
CA SER A 97 2.66 -7.39 10.63
C SER A 97 3.10 -8.84 10.82
N GLU A 98 4.07 -9.28 10.02
CA GLU A 98 4.52 -10.68 10.04
C GLU A 98 5.48 -10.97 11.20
N PRO A 99 5.19 -11.94 12.09
CA PRO A 99 6.09 -12.28 13.20
C PRO A 99 7.51 -12.63 12.75
N LYS A 100 7.67 -13.21 11.55
CA LYS A 100 8.99 -13.51 10.98
C LYS A 100 9.79 -12.23 10.68
N ALA A 101 9.13 -11.19 10.17
CA ALA A 101 9.75 -9.91 9.91
C ALA A 101 10.16 -9.21 11.21
N LEU A 102 9.27 -9.22 12.21
CA LEU A 102 9.53 -8.64 13.52
C LEU A 102 10.71 -9.33 14.23
N LYS A 103 10.75 -10.66 14.20
CA LYS A 103 11.90 -11.45 14.72
C LYS A 103 13.21 -11.15 13.97
N LYS A 104 13.13 -10.92 12.65
CA LYS A 104 14.32 -10.56 11.86
C LYS A 104 14.83 -9.17 12.24
N LEU A 105 13.94 -8.19 12.43
CA LEU A 105 14.30 -6.84 12.84
C LEU A 105 14.87 -6.80 14.27
N SER A 106 14.28 -7.53 15.21
CA SER A 106 14.77 -7.58 16.60
C SER A 106 16.13 -8.25 16.74
N GLY A 107 16.58 -8.99 15.70
CA GLY A 107 17.92 -9.57 15.67
C GLY A 107 19.05 -8.59 15.39
N PHE A 108 18.76 -7.33 15.02
CA PHE A 108 19.77 -6.28 14.88
C PHE A 108 20.01 -5.59 16.22
N SER A 109 21.25 -5.60 16.69
CA SER A 109 21.63 -5.08 18.02
C SER A 109 21.45 -3.57 18.19
N ASN A 110 21.43 -2.84 17.09
CA ASN A 110 21.22 -1.38 17.03
C ASN A 110 19.74 -0.97 16.92
N LEU A 111 18.80 -1.93 16.85
CA LEU A 111 17.38 -1.65 16.69
C LEU A 111 16.60 -1.89 17.98
N GLN A 112 15.71 -0.98 18.29
CA GLN A 112 14.65 -1.16 19.27
C GLN A 112 13.31 -1.30 18.55
N LEU A 113 12.57 -2.35 18.87
CA LEU A 113 11.28 -2.65 18.26
C LEU A 113 10.18 -2.67 19.32
N LYS A 114 9.15 -1.86 19.11
CA LYS A 114 7.92 -1.86 19.92
C LYS A 114 6.69 -2.11 19.06
N MET A 115 5.65 -2.64 19.68
CA MET A 115 4.32 -2.81 19.09
C MET A 115 3.27 -2.09 19.92
N TYR A 116 2.54 -1.17 19.28
CA TYR A 116 1.42 -0.47 19.87
C TYR A 116 0.17 -1.36 19.81
N MET A 117 -0.37 -1.72 20.98
CA MET A 117 -1.51 -2.61 21.14
C MET A 117 -2.82 -1.83 21.04
N THR A 118 -3.53 -1.96 19.92
CA THR A 118 -4.77 -1.22 19.66
C THR A 118 -5.93 -1.70 20.54
N ASP A 119 -5.98 -2.96 20.89
CA ASP A 119 -7.01 -3.52 21.78
C ASP A 119 -6.96 -2.94 23.21
N ARG A 120 -5.85 -2.33 23.59
CA ARG A 120 -5.65 -1.68 24.89
C ARG A 120 -5.87 -0.17 24.84
N SER A 121 -6.26 0.35 23.69
CA SER A 121 -6.37 1.78 23.40
C SER A 121 -7.72 2.09 22.79
N ASN A 122 -8.29 3.26 23.14
CA ASN A 122 -9.49 3.78 22.48
C ASN A 122 -9.18 4.47 21.14
N SER A 123 -7.91 4.49 20.73
CA SER A 123 -7.44 5.14 19.48
C SER A 123 -6.82 4.12 18.55
N GLY A 124 -7.12 4.22 17.24
CA GLY A 124 -6.48 3.42 16.21
C GLY A 124 -5.04 3.87 15.96
N PHE A 125 -4.20 2.95 15.47
CA PHE A 125 -2.85 3.25 15.04
C PHE A 125 -2.73 2.98 13.53
N HIS A 126 -2.46 4.04 12.75
CA HIS A 126 -2.34 3.92 11.30
C HIS A 126 -1.28 4.88 10.70
N THR A 127 -0.24 5.18 11.49
CA THR A 127 0.85 6.06 11.05
C THR A 127 1.74 5.40 10.00
N LYS A 128 2.32 6.20 9.11
CA LYS A 128 3.40 5.81 8.20
C LYS A 128 4.36 6.99 8.13
N GLY A 129 5.34 6.93 9.00
CA GLY A 129 6.36 7.95 9.13
C GLY A 129 7.75 7.33 9.22
N TYR A 130 8.69 7.90 8.48
CA TYR A 130 10.09 7.53 8.47
C TYR A 130 10.89 8.80 8.79
N ILE A 131 11.60 8.81 9.89
CA ILE A 131 12.29 9.96 10.46
C ILE A 131 13.78 9.66 10.49
N PHE A 132 14.58 10.49 9.87
CA PHE A 132 16.03 10.32 9.79
C PHE A 132 16.71 11.59 10.30
N LYS A 133 17.61 11.43 11.25
CA LYS A 133 18.44 12.52 11.75
C LYS A 133 19.79 12.51 11.03
N LYS A 134 20.21 13.67 10.55
CA LYS A 134 21.55 13.89 10.02
C LYS A 134 22.00 15.33 10.31
N ASP A 135 23.12 15.46 10.95
CA ASP A 135 23.59 16.75 11.47
C ASP A 135 22.51 17.39 12.40
N GLU A 136 22.22 18.67 12.19
CA GLU A 136 21.21 19.46 12.92
C GLU A 136 19.84 19.43 12.22
N MET A 137 19.57 18.44 11.38
CA MET A 137 18.36 18.38 10.56
C MET A 137 17.70 17.00 10.63
N TYR A 138 16.40 17.05 10.43
CA TYR A 138 15.57 15.85 10.22
C TYR A 138 15.09 15.80 8.77
N ARG A 139 15.17 14.61 8.19
CA ARG A 139 14.53 14.26 6.93
C ARG A 139 13.38 13.33 7.26
N ILE A 140 12.18 13.78 6.93
CA ILE A 140 10.96 13.11 7.39
C ILE A 140 10.13 12.75 6.16
N ILE A 141 9.84 11.46 5.99
CA ILE A 141 8.93 10.95 4.96
C ILE A 141 7.64 10.54 5.65
N VAL A 142 6.54 11.22 5.32
CA VAL A 142 5.20 10.92 5.84
C VAL A 142 4.25 10.73 4.66
N GLY A 143 3.39 9.71 4.75
CA GLY A 143 2.43 9.44 3.69
C GLY A 143 1.64 8.15 3.89
N SER A 144 1.41 7.42 2.81
CA SER A 144 0.59 6.21 2.81
C SER A 144 1.38 4.91 2.91
N SER A 145 2.72 4.92 2.75
CA SER A 145 3.52 3.71 2.58
C SER A 145 3.81 2.97 3.88
N ASN A 146 3.27 1.76 4.01
CA ASN A 146 3.69 0.79 5.02
C ASN A 146 5.01 0.09 4.61
N MET A 147 5.64 -0.63 5.55
CA MET A 147 6.84 -1.43 5.28
C MET A 147 6.48 -2.80 4.67
N THR A 148 5.84 -2.75 3.50
CA THR A 148 5.47 -3.90 2.68
C THR A 148 6.06 -3.75 1.28
N LEU A 149 6.38 -4.86 0.60
CA LEU A 149 7.01 -4.78 -0.72
C LEU A 149 6.17 -3.98 -1.71
N SER A 150 4.87 -4.21 -1.74
CA SER A 150 3.97 -3.52 -2.67
C SER A 150 3.90 -2.02 -2.41
N ALA A 151 3.80 -1.59 -1.15
CA ALA A 151 3.78 -0.17 -0.80
C ALA A 151 5.13 0.52 -1.12
N LEU A 152 6.23 -0.19 -0.94
CA LEU A 152 7.57 0.37 -1.16
C LEU A 152 8.02 0.37 -2.63
N THR A 153 7.34 -0.39 -3.53
CA THR A 153 7.84 -0.60 -4.90
C THR A 153 6.83 -0.47 -6.03
N THR A 154 5.55 -0.82 -5.82
CA THR A 154 4.59 -1.02 -6.91
C THR A 154 3.24 -0.34 -6.74
N ASN A 155 2.72 -0.24 -5.50
CA ASN A 155 1.44 0.42 -5.27
C ASN A 155 1.53 1.92 -5.55
N GLU A 156 0.38 2.50 -5.92
CA GLU A 156 0.21 3.96 -5.95
C GLU A 156 0.27 4.48 -4.51
N GLU A 157 1.40 5.03 -4.13
CA GLU A 157 1.67 5.57 -2.80
C GLU A 157 2.04 7.05 -2.90
N TRP A 158 1.49 7.84 -2.00
CA TRP A 158 1.78 9.27 -1.91
C TRP A 158 2.45 9.57 -0.59
N ASN A 159 3.69 10.04 -0.69
CA ASN A 159 4.46 10.45 0.46
C ASN A 159 5.08 11.81 0.20
N THR A 160 5.33 12.54 1.26
CA THR A 160 6.09 13.80 1.23
C THR A 160 7.35 13.63 2.04
N ARG A 161 8.50 13.89 1.44
CA ARG A 161 9.77 14.03 2.12
C ARG A 161 10.02 15.50 2.42
N ILE A 162 10.14 15.84 3.70
CA ILE A 162 10.41 17.19 4.17
C ILE A 162 11.75 17.20 4.89
N VAL A 163 12.53 18.26 4.68
CA VAL A 163 13.75 18.55 5.44
C VAL A 163 13.44 19.68 6.42
N SER A 164 13.62 19.43 7.71
CA SER A 164 13.36 20.39 8.77
C SER A 164 14.55 20.47 9.71
N THR A 165 14.79 21.65 10.27
CA THR A 165 15.80 21.79 11.31
C THR A 165 15.29 21.28 12.65
N GLU A 166 16.18 21.03 13.61
CA GLU A 166 15.80 20.70 15.01
C GLU A 166 14.91 21.76 15.65
N GLN A 167 15.00 23.01 15.21
CA GLN A 167 14.19 24.13 15.71
C GLN A 167 12.88 24.32 14.95
N GLY A 168 12.71 23.61 13.82
CA GLY A 168 11.50 23.70 13.00
C GLY A 168 10.29 23.10 13.73
N GLU A 169 9.16 23.80 13.71
CA GLU A 169 7.90 23.34 14.32
C GLU A 169 7.46 21.97 13.78
N TYR A 170 7.62 21.75 12.47
CA TYR A 170 7.26 20.49 11.84
C TYR A 170 8.03 19.30 12.44
N ALA A 171 9.36 19.39 12.54
CA ALA A 171 10.16 18.32 13.13
C ALA A 171 9.82 18.12 14.61
N LYS A 172 9.65 19.22 15.39
CA LYS A 172 9.25 19.14 16.80
C LYS A 172 7.94 18.40 16.98
N ASN A 173 6.92 18.71 16.18
CA ASN A 173 5.61 18.09 16.29
C ASN A 173 5.65 16.60 15.90
N VAL A 174 6.33 16.25 14.80
CA VAL A 174 6.45 14.85 14.37
C VAL A 174 7.21 14.01 15.40
N LEU A 175 8.29 14.55 15.95
CA LEU A 175 9.05 13.88 17.00
C LEU A 175 8.21 13.72 18.28
N ALA A 176 7.52 14.77 18.71
CA ALA A 176 6.65 14.71 19.89
C ALA A 176 5.55 13.64 19.75
N GLU A 177 4.90 13.55 18.59
CA GLU A 177 3.90 12.51 18.33
C GLU A 177 4.51 11.11 18.29
N PHE A 178 5.72 10.96 17.72
CA PHE A 178 6.43 9.67 17.76
C PHE A 178 6.77 9.27 19.19
N GLU A 179 7.37 10.16 20.00
CA GLU A 179 7.73 9.86 21.40
C GLU A 179 6.48 9.54 22.24
N LYS A 180 5.40 10.30 22.07
CA LYS A 180 4.12 10.03 22.73
C LYS A 180 3.60 8.61 22.45
N LEU A 181 3.69 8.14 21.20
CA LEU A 181 3.30 6.77 20.85
C LEU A 181 4.31 5.73 21.33
N TRP A 182 5.60 6.07 21.30
CA TRP A 182 6.69 5.20 21.72
C TRP A 182 6.70 4.94 23.22
N ASP A 183 6.38 5.95 24.02
CA ASP A 183 6.39 5.89 25.49
C ASP A 183 5.02 5.56 26.09
N ALA A 184 4.02 5.34 25.23
CA ALA A 184 2.70 4.94 25.71
C ALA A 184 2.73 3.55 26.39
N ASP A 185 1.93 3.36 27.43
CA ASP A 185 1.79 2.08 28.15
C ASP A 185 1.38 0.92 27.22
N GLN A 186 0.71 1.25 26.09
CA GLN A 186 0.29 0.31 25.07
C GLN A 186 1.43 -0.13 24.15
N ALA A 187 2.56 0.60 24.12
CA ALA A 187 3.72 0.29 23.26
C ALA A 187 4.66 -0.74 23.94
N LEU A 188 4.36 -2.00 23.73
CA LEU A 188 5.12 -3.10 24.31
C LEU A 188 6.45 -3.34 23.59
N THR A 189 7.50 -3.68 24.35
CA THR A 189 8.79 -4.10 23.79
C THR A 189 8.66 -5.46 23.10
N PHE A 190 9.61 -5.79 22.22
CA PHE A 190 9.59 -7.01 21.43
C PHE A 190 9.40 -8.26 22.29
N GLU A 191 10.13 -8.38 23.38
CA GLU A 191 10.08 -9.53 24.30
C GLU A 191 8.70 -9.71 24.92
N ASN A 192 8.01 -8.59 25.18
CA ASN A 192 6.72 -8.58 25.86
C ASN A 192 5.53 -8.86 24.95
N PHE A 193 5.68 -8.74 23.61
CA PHE A 193 4.55 -8.96 22.71
C PHE A 193 4.71 -10.16 21.77
N ILE A 194 5.91 -10.58 21.44
CA ILE A 194 6.15 -11.46 20.28
C ILE A 194 5.48 -12.84 20.39
N GLU A 195 5.42 -13.42 21.58
CA GLU A 195 4.83 -14.76 21.77
C GLU A 195 3.32 -14.73 21.55
N PHE A 196 2.60 -13.93 22.34
CA PHE A 196 1.14 -13.87 22.21
C PHE A 196 0.69 -13.29 20.87
N TYR A 197 1.44 -12.33 20.30
CA TYR A 197 1.15 -11.81 18.97
C TYR A 197 1.30 -12.89 17.89
N THR A 198 2.33 -13.73 17.99
CA THR A 198 2.53 -14.86 17.05
C THR A 198 1.36 -15.84 17.11
N ASP A 199 0.82 -16.10 18.28
CA ASP A 199 -0.34 -16.97 18.46
C ASP A 199 -1.61 -16.38 17.84
N ILE A 200 -1.86 -15.10 18.09
CA ILE A 200 -3.00 -14.37 17.49
C ILE A 200 -2.86 -14.34 15.96
N TYR A 201 -1.70 -14.00 15.45
CA TYR A 201 -1.39 -13.98 14.02
C TYR A 201 -1.67 -15.32 13.37
N THR A 202 -1.18 -16.40 13.97
CA THR A 202 -1.34 -17.78 13.45
C THR A 202 -2.82 -18.19 13.43
N LYS A 203 -3.56 -17.94 14.52
CA LYS A 203 -5.00 -18.20 14.60
C LYS A 203 -5.77 -17.44 13.53
N ASN A 204 -5.50 -16.15 13.37
CA ASN A 204 -6.15 -15.30 12.36
C ASN A 204 -5.84 -15.76 10.93
N LYS A 205 -4.61 -16.17 10.64
CA LYS A 205 -4.25 -16.75 9.33
C LYS A 205 -5.00 -18.04 9.02
N ILE A 206 -5.17 -18.92 10.01
CA ILE A 206 -5.97 -20.15 9.86
C ILE A 206 -7.42 -19.81 9.54
N ILE A 207 -8.02 -18.89 10.31
CA ILE A 207 -9.41 -18.46 10.12
C ILE A 207 -9.59 -17.83 8.72
N GLN A 208 -8.69 -16.96 8.30
CA GLN A 208 -8.74 -16.34 6.96
C GLN A 208 -8.67 -17.41 5.86
N LYS A 209 -7.74 -18.36 5.98
CA LYS A 209 -7.61 -19.48 5.02
C LYS A 209 -8.87 -20.35 4.97
N GLN A 210 -9.46 -20.64 6.12
CA GLN A 210 -10.73 -21.41 6.17
C GLN A 210 -11.87 -20.63 5.51
N LYS A 211 -12.01 -19.33 5.78
CA LYS A 211 -13.01 -18.47 5.12
C LYS A 211 -12.84 -18.44 3.61
N GLU A 212 -11.61 -18.38 3.13
CA GLU A 212 -11.31 -18.39 1.70
C GLU A 212 -11.64 -19.72 1.04
N LEU A 213 -11.32 -20.85 1.68
CA LEU A 213 -11.71 -22.19 1.22
C LEU A 213 -13.23 -22.36 1.16
N ILE A 214 -13.96 -21.91 2.18
CA ILE A 214 -15.43 -21.94 2.20
C ILE A 214 -15.99 -21.08 1.06
N ARG A 215 -15.42 -19.88 0.82
CA ARG A 215 -15.83 -18.99 -0.28
C ARG A 215 -15.58 -19.63 -1.63
N GLN A 216 -14.44 -20.30 -1.83
CA GLN A 216 -14.14 -21.03 -3.07
C GLN A 216 -15.09 -22.21 -3.28
N GLN A 217 -15.45 -22.95 -2.22
CA GLN A 217 -16.43 -24.04 -2.30
C GLN A 217 -17.86 -23.56 -2.55
N GLN A 218 -18.19 -22.34 -2.08
CA GLN A 218 -19.51 -21.72 -2.30
C GLN A 218 -19.59 -20.97 -3.63
N MET A 219 -18.47 -20.77 -4.34
CA MET A 219 -18.52 -20.29 -5.72
C MET A 219 -19.18 -21.40 -6.57
N PRO A 220 -20.39 -21.16 -7.13
CA PRO A 220 -21.00 -22.14 -8.01
C PRO A 220 -20.04 -22.37 -9.17
N SER A 221 -19.77 -23.64 -9.48
CA SER A 221 -18.99 -23.97 -10.68
C SER A 221 -19.67 -23.34 -11.88
N LEU A 222 -18.91 -22.84 -12.86
CA LEU A 222 -19.44 -22.33 -14.12
C LEU A 222 -20.40 -23.34 -14.80
N GLU A 223 -20.25 -24.63 -14.51
CA GLU A 223 -21.16 -25.71 -14.94
C GLU A 223 -22.55 -25.66 -14.28
N ALA A 224 -22.64 -25.11 -13.03
CA ALA A 224 -23.93 -24.90 -12.36
C ALA A 224 -24.69 -23.70 -12.92
N PHE A 225 -24.00 -22.79 -13.62
CA PHE A 225 -24.61 -21.68 -14.39
C PHE A 225 -24.89 -22.06 -15.85
N ARG A 226 -25.40 -23.24 -16.11
CA ARG A 226 -26.14 -23.45 -17.36
C ARG A 226 -27.40 -22.57 -17.25
N LEU A 227 -27.32 -21.39 -17.85
CA LEU A 227 -28.47 -20.52 -18.08
C LEU A 227 -29.54 -21.35 -18.76
N LYS A 228 -30.52 -21.83 -17.99
CA LYS A 228 -31.73 -22.43 -18.60
C LYS A 228 -32.57 -21.25 -19.09
N PRO A 229 -32.81 -21.16 -20.40
CA PRO A 229 -33.63 -20.09 -20.92
C PRO A 229 -35.01 -20.16 -20.23
N ASN A 230 -35.52 -19.03 -19.80
CA ASN A 230 -36.87 -18.94 -19.28
C ASN A 230 -37.90 -19.17 -20.39
N SER A 231 -39.17 -19.35 -20.05
CA SER A 231 -40.24 -19.64 -21.03
C SER A 231 -40.33 -18.64 -22.18
N MET A 232 -40.08 -17.35 -21.93
CA MET A 232 -40.05 -16.30 -22.96
C MET A 232 -38.83 -16.44 -23.88
N GLN A 233 -37.67 -16.75 -23.29
CA GLN A 233 -36.44 -16.94 -24.06
C GLN A 233 -36.48 -18.17 -24.95
N VAL A 234 -37.18 -19.25 -24.52
CA VAL A 234 -37.35 -20.45 -25.34
C VAL A 234 -38.13 -20.14 -26.63
N GLY A 235 -39.23 -19.37 -26.53
CA GLY A 235 -39.99 -18.92 -27.71
C GLY A 235 -39.15 -18.07 -28.65
N PHE A 236 -38.37 -17.17 -28.11
CA PHE A 236 -37.47 -16.31 -28.88
C PHE A 236 -36.38 -17.11 -29.61
N ILE A 237 -35.70 -18.03 -28.90
CA ILE A 237 -34.65 -18.86 -29.47
C ILE A 237 -35.20 -19.72 -30.62
N ARG A 238 -36.41 -20.29 -30.47
CA ARG A 238 -37.06 -21.05 -31.54
C ARG A 238 -37.38 -20.20 -32.76
N ASN A 239 -37.84 -18.97 -32.59
CA ASN A 239 -38.09 -18.06 -33.67
C ASN A 239 -36.80 -17.62 -34.39
N LEU A 240 -35.76 -17.33 -33.64
CA LEU A 240 -34.43 -17.07 -34.23
C LEU A 240 -33.91 -18.24 -35.06
N GLN A 241 -34.08 -19.48 -34.55
CA GLN A 241 -33.68 -20.67 -35.30
C GLN A 241 -34.46 -20.79 -36.60
N LYS A 242 -35.79 -20.59 -36.61
CA LYS A 242 -36.59 -20.60 -37.83
C LYS A 242 -36.16 -19.56 -38.85
N ILE A 243 -35.84 -18.33 -38.40
CA ILE A 243 -35.36 -17.24 -39.27
C ILE A 243 -34.00 -17.63 -39.87
N TYR A 244 -33.14 -18.23 -39.08
CA TYR A 244 -31.83 -18.70 -39.52
C TYR A 244 -31.97 -19.84 -40.55
N ASP A 245 -32.81 -20.83 -40.28
CA ASP A 245 -33.08 -21.99 -41.17
C ASP A 245 -33.72 -21.55 -42.48
N ALA A 246 -34.47 -20.41 -42.48
CA ALA A 246 -35.02 -19.79 -43.69
C ALA A 246 -33.97 -19.01 -44.52
N GLY A 247 -32.71 -18.97 -44.07
CA GLY A 247 -31.61 -18.30 -44.78
C GLY A 247 -31.53 -16.78 -44.55
N GLU A 248 -32.35 -16.25 -43.66
CA GLU A 248 -32.32 -14.84 -43.30
C GLU A 248 -31.10 -14.47 -42.49
N LYS A 249 -30.48 -13.34 -42.79
CA LYS A 249 -29.21 -12.92 -42.16
C LYS A 249 -29.38 -11.90 -41.03
N ARG A 250 -30.59 -11.44 -40.78
CA ARG A 250 -30.86 -10.40 -39.77
C ARG A 250 -32.20 -10.68 -39.09
N ALA A 251 -32.21 -10.44 -37.79
CA ALA A 251 -33.45 -10.46 -36.99
C ALA A 251 -33.44 -9.28 -36.02
N LEU A 252 -34.60 -8.68 -35.77
CA LEU A 252 -34.80 -7.61 -34.79
C LEU A 252 -35.59 -8.17 -33.61
N LEU A 253 -35.04 -8.04 -32.42
CA LEU A 253 -35.74 -8.31 -31.16
C LEU A 253 -36.21 -6.98 -30.56
N ILE A 254 -37.51 -6.85 -30.34
CA ILE A 254 -38.08 -5.75 -29.57
C ILE A 254 -38.55 -6.33 -28.23
N SER A 255 -37.95 -5.87 -27.14
CA SER A 255 -38.37 -6.27 -25.77
C SER A 255 -39.30 -5.23 -25.19
N ALA A 256 -40.45 -5.67 -24.66
CA ALA A 256 -41.44 -4.77 -24.05
C ALA A 256 -41.04 -4.27 -22.64
N THR A 257 -39.94 -4.76 -22.07
CA THR A 257 -39.43 -4.38 -20.74
C THR A 257 -38.35 -3.31 -20.81
N GLY A 258 -38.63 -2.22 -21.56
CA GLY A 258 -37.90 -0.96 -21.47
C GLY A 258 -36.41 -0.96 -21.87
N GLU A 259 -36.07 0.00 -22.59
CA GLU A 259 -34.81 0.73 -22.72
C GLU A 259 -33.63 0.15 -23.53
N ARG A 260 -33.56 -1.09 -23.98
CA ARG A 260 -32.43 -1.52 -24.84
C ARG A 260 -32.84 -2.48 -25.93
N GLY A 261 -32.59 -2.10 -27.18
CA GLY A 261 -32.72 -2.98 -28.34
C GLY A 261 -31.43 -3.79 -28.54
N ILE A 262 -31.57 -5.09 -28.79
CA ILE A 262 -30.44 -5.99 -29.07
C ILE A 262 -30.48 -6.34 -30.56
N PHE A 263 -29.39 -6.04 -31.29
CA PHE A 263 -29.23 -6.47 -32.68
C PHE A 263 -28.40 -7.76 -32.70
N VAL A 264 -28.88 -8.78 -33.40
CA VAL A 264 -28.16 -10.03 -33.62
C VAL A 264 -27.82 -10.13 -35.11
N THR A 265 -26.53 -10.17 -35.42
CA THR A 265 -26.03 -10.40 -36.79
C THR A 265 -25.29 -11.73 -36.88
N GLY A 266 -25.60 -12.58 -37.84
CA GLY A 266 -24.90 -13.84 -38.08
C GLY A 266 -24.00 -13.75 -39.33
N GLY A 267 -22.77 -14.26 -39.26
CA GLY A 267 -21.85 -14.43 -40.36
C GLY A 267 -21.70 -15.91 -40.78
N ARG A 268 -21.28 -16.19 -42.04
CA ARG A 268 -21.33 -17.48 -42.69
C ARG A 268 -20.56 -18.64 -42.08
N ASN A 269 -19.80 -18.50 -41.00
CA ASN A 269 -18.96 -19.57 -40.41
C ASN A 269 -18.81 -19.59 -38.91
N SER A 270 -19.62 -18.88 -38.16
CA SER A 270 -19.63 -18.94 -36.72
C SER A 270 -21.06 -18.80 -36.20
N GLY A 271 -21.53 -19.76 -35.43
CA GLY A 271 -22.82 -19.61 -34.75
C GLY A 271 -22.90 -18.27 -34.05
N PHE A 272 -24.13 -17.77 -33.83
CA PHE A 272 -24.42 -16.46 -33.24
C PHE A 272 -23.44 -16.05 -32.11
N THR A 273 -22.47 -15.21 -32.45
CA THR A 273 -21.40 -14.81 -31.51
C THR A 273 -21.20 -13.31 -31.46
N ARG A 274 -22.24 -12.52 -31.47
CA ARG A 274 -22.11 -11.13 -30.96
C ARG A 274 -23.47 -10.52 -30.64
N VAL A 275 -23.65 -10.24 -29.36
CA VAL A 275 -24.59 -9.22 -28.86
C VAL A 275 -23.82 -7.91 -28.84
N SER A 276 -24.11 -6.97 -29.74
CA SER A 276 -23.58 -5.62 -29.60
C SER A 276 -24.70 -4.71 -29.09
N GLU A 277 -24.45 -4.08 -27.93
CA GLU A 277 -25.31 -3.00 -27.45
C GLU A 277 -25.12 -1.77 -28.32
N ALA A 278 -26.21 -1.29 -28.91
CA ALA A 278 -26.24 0.03 -29.52
C ALA A 278 -26.69 1.02 -28.44
N LEU A 279 -25.81 1.90 -28.02
CA LEU A 279 -26.14 3.09 -27.25
C LEU A 279 -26.81 4.12 -28.20
N SER A 280 -28.00 4.56 -27.85
CA SER A 280 -28.59 5.83 -28.29
C SER A 280 -28.32 6.90 -27.25
#